data_37b7c65fb409c15a5e7ea5f26c88de56
#
_entry.id   37b7c65fb409c15a5e7ea5f26c88de56
#
_cell.length_a   1.000
_cell.length_b   1.000
_cell.length_c   1.000
_cell.angle_alpha   90.00
_cell.angle_beta   90.00
_cell.angle_gamma   90.00
#
_symmetry.space_group_name_H-M   'P 1'
#
loop_
_entity.id
_entity.type
_entity.pdbx_description
1 polymer ?
#
loop_
_entity_poly.entity_id
_entity_poly.type
_entity_poly.pdbx_seq_one_letter_code
_entity_poly.pdbx_strand_id
1 'polypeptide(L)'
;MVEFVLVSMLAYNFPSYFDTEQELNAAVIIDRSLDIKEDPYFMVALAWVESRLKSGKTSRTGDYGLFQINYKFWGKRWGYTRHQEFLVDMSSANHATVAAAVVLKEMRKYRACSGLNLPACYNGGPGWEKSKNRDKILAYATEVHRMRGIFKRRFPGWSPR
;
A
#
# COMPACT_ATOMS: atom_id res chain seq x y z
N MET A 1 -0.20 22.17 1.36
CA MET A 1 0.09 20.79 0.90
C MET A 1 1.55 20.58 0.53
N VAL A 2 2.18 21.44 -0.27
CA VAL A 2 3.60 21.32 -0.68
C VAL A 2 4.55 21.47 0.53
N GLU A 3 4.29 22.39 1.46
CA GLU A 3 5.10 22.57 2.68
C GLU A 3 5.09 21.33 3.58
N PHE A 4 3.93 20.70 3.79
CA PHE A 4 3.83 19.51 4.61
C PHE A 4 4.66 18.34 4.04
N VAL A 5 4.59 18.13 2.72
CA VAL A 5 5.35 17.07 2.05
C VAL A 5 6.86 17.33 2.14
N LEU A 6 7.31 18.58 1.99
CA LEU A 6 8.73 18.95 2.13
C LEU A 6 9.25 18.68 3.56
N VAL A 7 8.46 19.02 4.58
CA VAL A 7 8.81 18.75 5.99
C VAL A 7 8.90 17.26 6.24
N SER A 8 7.95 16.48 5.72
CA SER A 8 7.97 15.02 5.85
C SER A 8 9.18 14.39 5.15
N MET A 9 9.52 14.84 3.94
CA MET A 9 10.71 14.35 3.21
C MET A 9 12.00 14.62 3.99
N LEU A 10 12.16 15.83 4.55
CA LEU A 10 13.33 16.19 5.37
C LEU A 10 13.40 15.37 6.68
N ALA A 11 12.25 14.99 7.22
CA ALA A 11 12.18 14.20 8.46
C ALA A 11 12.62 12.75 8.28
N TYR A 12 12.45 12.16 7.09
CA TYR A 12 12.67 10.73 6.90
C TYR A 12 13.99 10.35 6.25
N ASN A 13 14.73 11.29 5.70
CA ASN A 13 16.03 11.07 5.07
C ASN A 13 16.03 9.89 4.06
N PHE A 14 15.78 10.17 2.79
CA PHE A 14 15.79 9.19 1.69
C PHE A 14 17.09 9.29 0.87
N PRO A 15 18.20 8.68 1.27
CA PRO A 15 19.44 8.77 0.50
C PRO A 15 19.30 7.97 -0.80
N SER A 16 19.16 8.64 -1.94
CA SER A 16 19.25 8.13 -3.33
C SER A 16 18.66 6.73 -3.66
N TYR A 17 17.83 6.17 -2.78
CA TYR A 17 17.19 4.87 -3.00
C TYR A 17 15.92 4.97 -3.85
N PHE A 18 15.23 6.10 -3.71
CA PHE A 18 14.02 6.43 -4.42
C PHE A 18 14.25 7.58 -5.40
N ASP A 19 13.48 7.64 -6.48
CA ASP A 19 13.34 8.87 -7.26
C ASP A 19 12.40 9.87 -6.54
N THR A 20 12.33 11.09 -7.04
CA THR A 20 11.55 12.17 -6.40
C THR A 20 10.07 11.81 -6.20
N GLU A 21 9.41 11.14 -7.16
CA GLU A 21 8.03 10.72 -7.00
C GLU A 21 7.89 9.66 -5.91
N GLN A 22 8.81 8.72 -5.88
CA GLN A 22 8.83 7.65 -4.87
C GLN A 22 9.07 8.20 -3.47
N GLU A 23 9.98 9.18 -3.32
CA GLU A 23 10.25 9.86 -2.05
C GLU A 23 9.01 10.59 -1.53
N LEU A 24 8.35 11.38 -2.39
CA LEU A 24 7.13 12.09 -2.06
C LEU A 24 6.02 11.13 -1.61
N ASN A 25 5.79 10.09 -2.38
CA ASN A 25 4.77 9.11 -2.07
C ASN A 25 5.10 8.32 -0.79
N ALA A 26 6.36 7.91 -0.60
CA ALA A 26 6.80 7.23 0.62
C ALA A 26 6.59 8.10 1.86
N ALA A 27 6.99 9.39 1.82
CA ALA A 27 6.80 10.31 2.92
C ALA A 27 5.33 10.44 3.33
N VAL A 28 4.43 10.63 2.36
CA VAL A 28 2.98 10.74 2.62
C VAL A 28 2.43 9.42 3.18
N ILE A 29 2.84 8.26 2.63
CA ILE A 29 2.42 6.95 3.13
C ILE A 29 2.86 6.76 4.58
N ILE A 30 4.11 7.11 4.93
CA ILE A 30 4.64 6.98 6.28
C ILE A 30 3.82 7.82 7.26
N ASP A 31 3.70 9.14 7.01
CA ASP A 31 2.95 10.04 7.87
C ASP A 31 1.52 9.57 8.05
N ARG A 32 0.86 9.22 6.95
CA ARG A 32 -0.52 8.77 7.01
C ARG A 32 -0.68 7.43 7.72
N SER A 33 0.27 6.51 7.55
CA SER A 33 0.27 5.22 8.26
C SER A 33 0.38 5.41 9.77
N LEU A 34 1.24 6.32 10.22
CA LEU A 34 1.38 6.67 11.63
C LEU A 34 0.07 7.26 12.21
N ASP A 35 -0.58 8.17 11.49
CA ASP A 35 -1.86 8.77 11.89
C ASP A 35 -2.96 7.72 12.09
N ILE A 36 -3.05 6.75 11.17
CA ILE A 36 -4.08 5.70 11.20
C ILE A 36 -3.64 4.44 11.93
N LYS A 37 -2.48 4.46 12.59
CA LYS A 37 -1.92 3.36 13.40
C LYS A 37 -1.65 2.08 12.61
N GLU A 38 -1.25 2.21 11.34
CA GLU A 38 -0.70 1.12 10.54
C GLU A 38 0.82 1.11 10.61
N ASP A 39 1.45 -0.04 10.34
CA ASP A 39 2.91 -0.16 10.26
C ASP A 39 3.42 0.55 8.99
N PRO A 40 4.19 1.65 9.09
CA PRO A 40 4.64 2.40 7.93
C PRO A 40 5.57 1.59 7.03
N TYR A 41 6.41 0.72 7.59
CA TYR A 41 7.28 -0.16 6.80
C TYR A 41 6.49 -1.16 5.96
N PHE A 42 5.44 -1.70 6.55
CA PHE A 42 4.53 -2.60 5.84
C PHE A 42 3.78 -1.87 4.73
N MET A 43 3.25 -0.68 5.00
CA MET A 43 2.50 0.10 4.01
C MET A 43 3.37 0.54 2.84
N VAL A 44 4.59 1.03 3.10
CA VAL A 44 5.54 1.38 2.02
C VAL A 44 5.97 0.14 1.24
N ALA A 45 6.20 -1.01 1.90
CA ALA A 45 6.54 -2.26 1.23
C ALA A 45 5.41 -2.76 0.33
N LEU A 46 4.17 -2.67 0.82
CA LEU A 46 2.98 -3.03 0.05
C LEU A 46 2.88 -2.17 -1.23
N ALA A 47 2.95 -0.83 -1.09
CA ALA A 47 2.91 0.09 -2.22
C ALA A 47 4.10 -0.11 -3.19
N TRP A 48 5.29 -0.46 -2.67
CA TRP A 48 6.45 -0.80 -3.49
C TRP A 48 6.21 -2.03 -4.35
N VAL A 49 5.69 -3.09 -3.78
CA VAL A 49 5.40 -4.33 -4.52
C VAL A 49 4.29 -4.11 -5.54
N GLU A 50 3.25 -3.36 -5.18
CA GLU A 50 2.10 -3.07 -6.05
C GLU A 50 2.45 -2.15 -7.22
N SER A 51 3.14 -1.06 -6.98
CA SER A 51 3.32 0.00 -7.98
C SER A 51 4.73 0.54 -8.13
N ARG A 52 5.70 0.08 -7.34
CA ARG A 52 7.00 0.75 -7.17
C ARG A 52 6.85 2.21 -6.71
N LEU A 53 5.88 2.48 -5.84
CA LEU A 53 5.52 3.81 -5.35
C LEU A 53 5.14 4.81 -6.47
N LYS A 54 4.58 4.32 -7.59
CA LYS A 54 4.10 5.14 -8.70
C LYS A 54 2.59 5.32 -8.64
N SER A 55 2.14 6.55 -8.44
CA SER A 55 0.72 6.89 -8.22
C SER A 55 -0.16 6.69 -9.45
N GLY A 56 0.39 6.84 -10.64
CA GLY A 56 -0.35 6.69 -11.91
C GLY A 56 -0.46 5.26 -12.43
N LYS A 57 0.02 4.25 -11.69
CA LYS A 57 0.00 2.86 -12.19
C LYS A 57 -1.42 2.31 -12.29
N THR A 58 -1.70 1.67 -13.43
CA THR A 58 -2.95 0.94 -13.69
C THR A 58 -2.65 -0.47 -14.18
N SER A 59 -3.50 -1.43 -13.82
CA SER A 59 -3.41 -2.81 -14.33
C SER A 59 -4.48 -3.10 -15.39
N ARG A 60 -4.29 -4.18 -16.15
CA ARG A 60 -5.30 -4.65 -17.13
C ARG A 60 -6.60 -5.13 -16.46
N THR A 61 -6.53 -5.50 -15.19
CA THR A 61 -7.66 -6.00 -14.40
C THR A 61 -8.45 -4.90 -13.70
N GLY A 62 -7.99 -3.64 -13.83
CA GLY A 62 -8.68 -2.47 -13.25
C GLY A 62 -8.27 -2.17 -11.82
N ASP A 63 -6.99 -2.41 -11.51
CA ASP A 63 -6.38 -2.01 -10.24
C ASP A 63 -5.65 -0.69 -10.43
N TYR A 64 -5.74 0.23 -9.46
CA TYR A 64 -5.30 1.61 -9.63
C TYR A 64 -4.44 2.12 -8.48
N GLY A 65 -3.47 2.96 -8.85
CA GLY A 65 -2.68 3.78 -7.94
C GLY A 65 -1.61 3.02 -7.17
N LEU A 66 -1.14 3.64 -6.11
CA LEU A 66 -0.01 3.16 -5.29
C LEU A 66 -0.21 1.76 -4.74
N PHE A 67 -1.43 1.42 -4.35
CA PHE A 67 -1.78 0.16 -3.72
C PHE A 67 -2.58 -0.78 -4.63
N GLN A 68 -2.70 -0.46 -5.92
CA GLN A 68 -3.39 -1.27 -6.94
C GLN A 68 -4.79 -1.74 -6.48
N ILE A 69 -5.62 -0.78 -6.03
CA ILE A 69 -6.95 -1.08 -5.52
C ILE A 69 -7.93 -1.25 -6.68
N ASN A 70 -8.69 -2.34 -6.66
CA ASN A 70 -9.59 -2.71 -7.76
C ASN A 70 -10.91 -1.94 -7.71
N TYR A 71 -11.23 -1.21 -8.79
CA TYR A 71 -12.46 -0.42 -8.88
C TYR A 71 -13.74 -1.28 -8.89
N LYS A 72 -13.73 -2.39 -9.66
CA LYS A 72 -14.93 -3.23 -9.80
C LYS A 72 -15.36 -3.83 -8.46
N PHE A 73 -14.39 -4.13 -7.59
CA PHE A 73 -14.64 -4.70 -6.29
C PHE A 73 -14.82 -3.65 -5.19
N TRP A 74 -13.83 -2.76 -5.03
CA TRP A 74 -13.80 -1.81 -3.93
C TRP A 74 -14.51 -0.50 -4.25
N GLY A 75 -14.33 0.05 -5.46
CA GLY A 75 -14.91 1.33 -5.83
C GLY A 75 -16.44 1.32 -5.72
N LYS A 76 -17.08 0.30 -6.26
CA LYS A 76 -18.53 0.13 -6.13
C LYS A 76 -19.00 -0.06 -4.69
N ARG A 77 -18.26 -0.86 -3.92
CA ARG A 77 -18.56 -1.13 -2.50
C ARG A 77 -18.45 0.13 -1.63
N TRP A 78 -17.56 1.05 -1.99
CA TRP A 78 -17.38 2.33 -1.31
C TRP A 78 -18.26 3.46 -1.85
N GLY A 79 -19.17 3.17 -2.78
CA GLY A 79 -20.17 4.11 -3.28
C GLY A 79 -19.68 5.05 -4.37
N TYR A 80 -18.52 4.79 -4.99
CA TYR A 80 -18.09 5.56 -6.15
C TYR A 80 -19.05 5.34 -7.33
N THR A 81 -19.73 6.38 -7.76
CA THR A 81 -20.64 6.37 -8.89
C THR A 81 -19.91 6.63 -10.20
N ARG A 82 -18.81 7.37 -10.16
CA ARG A 82 -17.97 7.71 -11.32
C ARG A 82 -16.58 7.12 -11.16
N HIS A 83 -16.15 6.40 -12.19
CA HIS A 83 -14.83 5.80 -12.26
C HIS A 83 -13.70 6.84 -12.11
N GLN A 84 -13.89 8.03 -12.70
CA GLN A 84 -12.90 9.09 -12.65
C GLN A 84 -12.62 9.60 -11.23
N GLU A 85 -13.63 9.69 -10.38
CA GLU A 85 -13.46 10.07 -8.97
C GLU A 85 -12.59 9.07 -8.21
N PHE A 86 -12.85 7.78 -8.43
CA PHE A 86 -12.03 6.71 -7.85
C PHE A 86 -10.57 6.81 -8.32
N LEU A 87 -10.32 7.07 -9.61
CA LEU A 87 -8.97 7.22 -10.15
C LEU A 87 -8.22 8.38 -9.49
N VAL A 88 -8.88 9.53 -9.32
CA VAL A 88 -8.29 10.71 -8.66
C VAL A 88 -7.90 10.37 -7.23
N ASP A 89 -8.79 9.73 -6.46
CA ASP A 89 -8.51 9.37 -5.08
C ASP A 89 -7.38 8.32 -4.97
N MET A 90 -7.38 7.30 -5.82
CA MET A 90 -6.35 6.25 -5.79
C MET A 90 -4.99 6.73 -6.32
N SER A 91 -4.92 7.83 -7.06
CA SER A 91 -3.65 8.48 -7.43
C SER A 91 -3.10 9.41 -6.35
N SER A 92 -3.91 9.79 -5.36
CA SER A 92 -3.47 10.53 -4.18
C SER A 92 -2.84 9.59 -3.16
N ALA A 93 -1.57 9.80 -2.79
CA ALA A 93 -0.90 8.97 -1.79
C ALA A 93 -1.63 8.94 -0.44
N ASN A 94 -2.21 10.08 -0.03
CA ASN A 94 -2.98 10.17 1.21
C ASN A 94 -4.26 9.32 1.16
N HIS A 95 -5.10 9.49 0.13
CA HIS A 95 -6.36 8.74 0.00
C HIS A 95 -6.10 7.25 -0.26
N ALA A 96 -5.14 6.92 -1.12
CA ALA A 96 -4.78 5.54 -1.40
C ALA A 96 -4.27 4.78 -0.16
N THR A 97 -3.53 5.45 0.74
CA THR A 97 -3.07 4.85 2.00
C THR A 97 -4.25 4.51 2.92
N VAL A 98 -5.20 5.43 3.06
CA VAL A 98 -6.43 5.16 3.85
C VAL A 98 -7.24 4.02 3.22
N ALA A 99 -7.40 4.04 1.90
CA ALA A 99 -8.12 3.00 1.18
C ALA A 99 -7.47 1.62 1.36
N ALA A 100 -6.15 1.52 1.27
CA ALA A 100 -5.41 0.29 1.52
C ALA A 100 -5.59 -0.20 2.97
N ALA A 101 -5.55 0.70 3.94
CA ALA A 101 -5.81 0.35 5.35
C ALA A 101 -7.23 -0.18 5.57
N VAL A 102 -8.23 0.36 4.87
CA VAL A 102 -9.62 -0.17 4.89
C VAL A 102 -9.66 -1.58 4.32
N VAL A 103 -8.98 -1.86 3.21
CA VAL A 103 -8.86 -3.21 2.65
C VAL A 103 -8.21 -4.16 3.65
N LEU A 104 -7.07 -3.77 4.24
CA LEU A 104 -6.36 -4.58 5.24
C LEU A 104 -7.22 -4.86 6.47
N LYS A 105 -7.95 -3.85 6.96
CA LYS A 105 -8.89 -4.01 8.08
C LYS A 105 -9.98 -5.02 7.76
N GLU A 106 -10.51 -5.01 6.53
CA GLU A 106 -11.48 -6.00 6.08
C GLU A 106 -10.87 -7.41 6.03
N MET A 107 -9.66 -7.54 5.48
CA MET A 107 -8.96 -8.83 5.42
C MET A 107 -8.66 -9.40 6.81
N ARG A 108 -8.29 -8.58 7.79
CA ARG A 108 -8.01 -9.03 9.17
C ARG A 108 -9.20 -9.68 9.88
N LYS A 109 -10.43 -9.55 9.37
CA LYS A 109 -11.60 -10.25 9.91
C LYS A 109 -11.57 -11.75 9.65
N TYR A 110 -10.75 -12.22 8.71
CA TYR A 110 -10.66 -13.62 8.34
C TYR A 110 -9.45 -14.29 8.99
N ARG A 111 -9.65 -15.46 9.62
CA ARG A 111 -8.57 -16.22 10.27
C ARG A 111 -7.43 -16.58 9.29
N ALA A 112 -7.76 -16.90 8.04
CA ALA A 112 -6.78 -17.19 7.00
C ALA A 112 -5.83 -16.03 6.68
N CYS A 113 -6.18 -14.79 7.09
CA CYS A 113 -5.44 -13.57 6.83
C CYS A 113 -4.63 -13.07 8.04
N SER A 114 -4.53 -13.87 9.10
CA SER A 114 -3.80 -13.47 10.31
C SER A 114 -2.29 -13.50 10.13
N GLY A 115 -1.59 -12.64 10.86
CA GLY A 115 -0.14 -12.62 10.92
C GLY A 115 0.52 -12.41 9.55
N LEU A 116 1.41 -13.32 9.19
CA LEU A 116 2.18 -13.25 7.93
C LEU A 116 1.34 -13.47 6.66
N ASN A 117 0.10 -13.93 6.79
CA ASN A 117 -0.78 -14.18 5.66
C ASN A 117 -1.52 -12.92 5.16
N LEU A 118 -1.43 -11.81 5.87
CA LEU A 118 -2.15 -10.59 5.51
C LEU A 118 -1.85 -10.11 4.08
N PRO A 119 -0.58 -10.07 3.60
CA PRO A 119 -0.32 -9.72 2.20
C PRO A 119 -0.89 -10.70 1.20
N ALA A 120 -0.90 -12.01 1.52
CA ALA A 120 -1.52 -13.02 0.66
C ALA A 120 -3.01 -12.76 0.48
N CYS A 121 -3.69 -12.39 1.55
CA CYS A 121 -5.11 -12.00 1.50
C CYS A 121 -5.35 -10.68 0.77
N TYR A 122 -4.44 -9.73 0.89
CA TYR A 122 -4.52 -8.48 0.14
C TYR A 122 -4.54 -8.74 -1.38
N ASN A 123 -3.64 -9.61 -1.85
CA ASN A 123 -3.52 -9.97 -3.26
C ASN A 123 -4.57 -10.97 -3.74
N GLY A 124 -4.86 -12.00 -2.97
CA GLY A 124 -5.68 -13.16 -3.38
C GLY A 124 -7.05 -13.28 -2.72
N GLY A 125 -7.37 -12.38 -1.78
CA GLY A 125 -8.57 -12.48 -0.95
C GLY A 125 -8.46 -13.53 0.16
N PRO A 126 -9.47 -13.66 1.03
CA PRO A 126 -9.42 -14.57 2.18
C PRO A 126 -9.47 -16.06 1.82
N GLY A 127 -9.79 -16.38 0.57
CA GLY A 127 -9.78 -17.75 0.04
C GLY A 127 -8.50 -18.13 -0.71
N TRP A 128 -7.43 -17.35 -0.61
CA TRP A 128 -6.20 -17.48 -1.38
C TRP A 128 -5.56 -18.87 -1.33
N GLU A 129 -5.68 -19.59 -0.22
CA GLU A 129 -5.12 -20.94 -0.03
C GLU A 129 -5.67 -21.97 -1.03
N LYS A 130 -6.93 -21.77 -1.46
CA LYS A 130 -7.63 -22.63 -2.43
C LYS A 130 -7.52 -22.10 -3.87
N SER A 131 -6.83 -20.98 -4.08
CA SER A 131 -6.66 -20.39 -5.41
C SER A 131 -5.74 -21.24 -6.28
N LYS A 132 -6.06 -21.35 -7.57
CA LYS A 132 -5.14 -21.90 -8.58
C LYS A 132 -3.84 -21.08 -8.72
N ASN A 133 -3.83 -19.85 -8.23
CA ASN A 133 -2.69 -18.95 -8.22
C ASN A 133 -1.96 -18.92 -6.86
N ARG A 134 -2.21 -19.90 -5.97
CA ARG A 134 -1.68 -19.92 -4.59
C ARG A 134 -0.19 -19.63 -4.52
N ASP A 135 0.62 -20.28 -5.37
CA ASP A 135 2.09 -20.10 -5.33
C ASP A 135 2.52 -18.69 -5.72
N LYS A 136 1.84 -18.06 -6.69
CA LYS A 136 2.08 -16.65 -7.06
C LYS A 136 1.69 -15.71 -5.92
N ILE A 137 0.60 -15.98 -5.23
CA ILE A 137 0.12 -15.21 -4.08
C ILE A 137 1.10 -15.33 -2.91
N LEU A 138 1.65 -16.52 -2.65
CA LEU A 138 2.69 -16.73 -1.64
C LEU A 138 3.99 -16.00 -2.01
N ALA A 139 4.42 -16.05 -3.27
CA ALA A 139 5.59 -15.32 -3.73
C ALA A 139 5.41 -13.81 -3.54
N TYR A 140 4.23 -13.28 -3.84
CA TYR A 140 3.88 -11.88 -3.59
C TYR A 140 3.97 -11.55 -2.09
N ALA A 141 3.37 -12.34 -1.22
CA ALA A 141 3.41 -12.11 0.22
C ALA A 141 4.84 -12.15 0.78
N THR A 142 5.64 -13.10 0.31
CA THR A 142 7.07 -13.20 0.64
C THR A 142 7.83 -11.94 0.25
N GLU A 143 7.56 -11.41 -0.94
CA GLU A 143 8.21 -10.18 -1.42
C GLU A 143 7.81 -8.95 -0.59
N VAL A 144 6.55 -8.82 -0.19
CA VAL A 144 6.12 -7.73 0.72
C VAL A 144 6.88 -7.80 2.04
N HIS A 145 6.99 -8.98 2.66
CA HIS A 145 7.72 -9.14 3.90
C HIS A 145 9.23 -8.89 3.74
N ARG A 146 9.81 -9.34 2.63
CA ARG A 146 11.22 -9.07 2.30
C ARG A 146 11.48 -7.56 2.20
N MET A 147 10.63 -6.83 1.47
CA MET A 147 10.76 -5.38 1.31
C MET A 147 10.53 -4.63 2.61
N ARG A 148 9.54 -5.04 3.42
CA ARG A 148 9.36 -4.49 4.78
C ARG A 148 10.63 -4.61 5.62
N GLY A 149 11.28 -5.77 5.60
CA GLY A 149 12.54 -6.00 6.31
C GLY A 149 13.69 -5.13 5.79
N ILE A 150 13.80 -4.95 4.47
CA ILE A 150 14.79 -4.06 3.85
C ILE A 150 14.57 -2.62 4.29
N PHE A 151 13.35 -2.10 4.20
CA PHE A 151 13.03 -0.73 4.57
C PHE A 151 13.26 -0.48 6.07
N LYS A 152 12.89 -1.43 6.93
CA LYS A 152 13.15 -1.32 8.37
C LYS A 152 14.64 -1.21 8.73
N ARG A 153 15.49 -1.95 8.01
CA ARG A 153 16.96 -1.86 8.22
C ARG A 153 17.54 -0.58 7.61
N ARG A 154 17.03 -0.15 6.47
CA ARG A 154 17.59 0.97 5.71
C ARG A 154 17.14 2.33 6.21
N PHE A 155 15.93 2.40 6.75
CA PHE A 155 15.28 3.63 7.21
C PHE A 155 14.71 3.46 8.64
N PRO A 156 15.56 3.31 9.67
CA PRO A 156 15.09 2.96 11.02
C PRO A 156 14.21 4.02 11.70
N GLY A 157 14.13 5.23 11.15
CA GLY A 157 13.37 6.35 11.71
C GLY A 157 11.87 6.40 11.41
N TRP A 158 11.31 5.42 10.67
CA TRP A 158 9.88 5.43 10.31
C TRP A 158 8.95 4.84 11.38
N SER A 159 9.42 4.59 12.57
CA SER A 159 8.61 4.06 13.67
C SER A 159 7.90 5.19 14.44
N PRO A 160 6.72 4.93 15.04
CA PRO A 160 6.12 5.86 16.00
C PRO A 160 7.12 6.16 17.11
N ARG A 161 7.24 7.43 17.46
CA ARG A 161 8.02 7.86 18.63
C ARG A 161 7.22 7.60 19.89
#